data_5ba3c6b6657ea6a7a8272085cdb4f237
#
_entry.id   5ba3c6b6657ea6a7a8272085cdb4f237
#
_cell.length_a   1.000
_cell.length_b   1.000
_cell.length_c   1.000
_cell.angle_alpha   90.00
_cell.angle_beta   90.00
_cell.angle_gamma   90.00
#
_symmetry.space_group_name_H-M   'P 1'
#
loop_
_entity.id
_entity.type
_entity.pdbx_description
1 polymer ?
#
loop_
_entity_poly.entity_id
_entity_poly.type
_entity_poly.pdbx_seq_one_letter_code
_entity_poly.pdbx_strand_id
1 'polypeptide(L)'
;MRKGIVYTVILSLLLLTPIPMFAQEVKGEAKKENSEEKEKKEEKKSGVISLDEFLKKETVTKEGFTTIYIQDEKYFLGINDSILNKDILLVSRVSKSAAGIRASFAGYAGDILNEYVVRFEKGTKDKIFLRVLNGDDFSEEGSPIYENLQNSNLQPILESFDVKAYNADSTSAIID
;
A
#
# COMPACT_ATOMS: atom_id res chain seq x y z
N MET A 1 43.22 -32.84 39.76
CA MET A 1 43.09 -33.74 38.57
C MET A 1 42.63 -32.94 37.39
N ARG A 2 43.55 -32.63 36.47
CA ARG A 2 43.26 -31.83 35.24
C ARG A 2 42.91 -32.80 34.13
N LYS A 3 41.77 -32.64 33.47
CA LYS A 3 41.44 -33.31 32.21
C LYS A 3 41.42 -32.26 31.11
N GLY A 4 42.43 -32.34 30.23
CA GLY A 4 42.56 -31.50 29.04
C GLY A 4 41.60 -31.96 27.94
N ILE A 5 41.02 -30.98 27.29
CA ILE A 5 40.18 -31.19 26.10
C ILE A 5 41.06 -30.96 24.90
N VAL A 6 41.22 -31.99 24.05
CA VAL A 6 41.97 -31.97 22.80
C VAL A 6 41.02 -31.49 21.70
N TYR A 7 41.31 -30.32 21.08
CA TYR A 7 40.62 -29.90 19.88
C TYR A 7 41.26 -30.51 18.65
N THR A 8 40.53 -31.33 17.94
CA THR A 8 40.93 -31.88 16.66
C THR A 8 40.51 -30.93 15.56
N VAL A 9 41.49 -30.27 14.94
CA VAL A 9 41.29 -29.41 13.76
C VAL A 9 41.25 -30.31 12.52
N ILE A 10 40.10 -30.44 11.88
CA ILE A 10 39.96 -31.12 10.59
C ILE A 10 40.16 -30.06 9.50
N LEU A 11 41.31 -30.15 8.84
CA LEU A 11 41.67 -29.38 7.66
C LEU A 11 41.08 -30.07 6.42
N SER A 12 39.96 -29.56 5.87
CA SER A 12 39.40 -30.08 4.62
C SER A 12 40.02 -29.34 3.43
N LEU A 13 40.79 -30.13 2.67
CA LEU A 13 41.43 -29.75 1.43
C LEU A 13 40.39 -29.60 0.30
N LEU A 14 40.19 -28.41 -0.20
CA LEU A 14 39.29 -28.10 -1.33
C LEU A 14 39.99 -28.43 -2.64
N LEU A 15 39.58 -29.52 -3.29
CA LEU A 15 40.00 -29.89 -4.64
C LEU A 15 39.32 -28.97 -5.68
N LEU A 16 40.10 -28.14 -6.34
CA LEU A 16 39.72 -27.40 -7.55
C LEU A 16 39.61 -28.36 -8.73
N THR A 17 38.43 -28.54 -9.29
CA THR A 17 38.24 -29.16 -10.61
C THR A 17 37.95 -28.07 -11.66
N PRO A 18 38.62 -28.07 -12.80
CA PRO A 18 38.32 -27.12 -13.89
C PRO A 18 37.08 -27.58 -14.64
N ILE A 19 36.13 -26.65 -14.87
CA ILE A 19 34.96 -26.83 -15.71
C ILE A 19 35.37 -26.67 -17.18
N PRO A 20 35.11 -27.60 -18.09
CA PRO A 20 35.38 -27.42 -19.51
C PRO A 20 34.33 -26.47 -20.12
N MET A 21 34.82 -25.40 -20.72
CA MET A 21 34.07 -24.49 -21.54
C MET A 21 33.73 -25.16 -22.88
N PHE A 22 32.46 -25.48 -23.06
CA PHE A 22 31.97 -26.02 -24.33
C PHE A 22 31.47 -24.85 -25.18
N ALA A 23 32.26 -24.42 -26.14
CA ALA A 23 31.84 -23.53 -27.20
C ALA A 23 31.07 -24.38 -28.23
N GLN A 24 29.80 -24.08 -28.43
CA GLN A 24 29.02 -24.60 -29.53
C GLN A 24 28.56 -23.48 -30.43
N GLU A 25 29.22 -23.38 -31.55
CA GLU A 25 28.91 -22.61 -32.76
C GLU A 25 27.65 -23.23 -33.40
N VAL A 26 26.55 -22.46 -33.53
CA VAL A 26 25.44 -22.85 -34.38
C VAL A 26 25.15 -21.71 -35.32
N LYS A 27 25.35 -22.05 -36.59
CA LYS A 27 24.95 -21.31 -37.78
C LYS A 27 23.45 -21.04 -37.86
N GLY A 28 23.15 -19.87 -38.26
CA GLY A 28 22.24 -19.26 -39.18
C GLY A 28 20.87 -19.79 -39.49
N GLU A 29 20.05 -18.81 -39.72
CA GLU A 29 18.90 -18.69 -40.64
C GLU A 29 17.50 -18.71 -40.02
N ALA A 30 16.94 -17.48 -40.05
CA ALA A 30 15.58 -17.12 -40.44
C ALA A 30 14.39 -17.74 -39.67
N LYS A 31 13.82 -16.93 -38.80
CA LYS A 31 12.38 -16.65 -38.81
C LYS A 31 12.08 -15.38 -37.99
N LYS A 32 12.14 -14.24 -38.65
CA LYS A 32 11.37 -13.06 -38.27
C LYS A 32 9.93 -13.36 -38.67
N GLU A 33 9.08 -13.58 -37.72
CA GLU A 33 7.62 -13.42 -37.70
C GLU A 33 7.09 -14.15 -36.47
N ASN A 34 6.81 -13.45 -35.42
CA ASN A 34 5.90 -13.75 -34.31
C ASN A 34 6.40 -13.22 -32.95
N SER A 35 6.94 -12.00 -32.93
CA SER A 35 7.31 -11.37 -31.64
C SER A 35 6.39 -10.20 -31.22
N GLU A 36 5.43 -9.79 -32.06
CA GLU A 36 4.53 -8.68 -31.74
C GLU A 36 3.20 -9.10 -31.05
N GLU A 37 2.89 -10.38 -31.01
CA GLU A 37 1.64 -10.89 -30.39
C GLU A 37 1.84 -11.46 -28.97
N LYS A 38 3.09 -11.53 -28.49
CA LYS A 38 3.40 -12.01 -27.12
C LYS A 38 3.60 -10.90 -26.08
N GLU A 39 3.89 -9.67 -26.50
CA GLU A 39 4.07 -8.56 -25.57
C GLU A 39 2.76 -7.93 -25.09
N LYS A 40 1.61 -8.25 -25.66
CA LYS A 40 0.29 -7.77 -25.22
C LYS A 40 -0.43 -8.68 -24.23
N LYS A 41 0.18 -9.76 -23.77
CA LYS A 41 -0.45 -10.75 -22.88
C LYS A 41 0.18 -10.91 -21.49
N GLU A 42 1.24 -10.17 -21.15
CA GLU A 42 1.91 -10.28 -19.84
C GLU A 42 1.63 -9.13 -18.86
N GLU A 43 0.80 -8.15 -19.20
CA GLU A 43 0.42 -7.04 -18.30
C GLU A 43 -0.87 -7.29 -17.50
N LYS A 44 -1.34 -8.52 -17.33
CA LYS A 44 -2.50 -8.83 -16.46
C LYS A 44 -2.16 -9.91 -15.45
N LYS A 45 -1.35 -9.53 -14.45
CA LYS A 45 -1.26 -10.24 -13.16
C LYS A 45 -1.14 -9.28 -11.98
N SER A 46 -1.89 -8.20 -11.95
CA SER A 46 -2.39 -7.65 -10.69
C SER A 46 -3.66 -8.43 -10.38
N GLY A 47 -3.77 -9.00 -9.16
CA GLY A 47 -4.99 -9.69 -8.73
C GLY A 47 -6.18 -8.75 -8.52
N VAL A 48 -6.11 -7.53 -9.07
CA VAL A 48 -7.12 -6.48 -8.96
C VAL A 48 -8.02 -6.55 -10.18
N ILE A 49 -9.32 -6.67 -9.93
CA ILE A 49 -10.37 -6.80 -10.94
C ILE A 49 -10.90 -5.43 -11.38
N SER A 50 -11.69 -5.39 -12.46
CA SER A 50 -12.38 -4.16 -12.86
C SER A 50 -13.53 -3.82 -11.92
N LEU A 51 -13.89 -2.52 -11.84
CA LEU A 51 -15.02 -2.08 -11.00
C LEU A 51 -16.32 -2.79 -11.37
N ASP A 52 -16.60 -2.96 -12.67
CA ASP A 52 -17.81 -3.60 -13.15
C ASP A 52 -17.90 -5.08 -12.74
N GLU A 53 -16.76 -5.75 -12.65
CA GLU A 53 -16.68 -7.13 -12.17
C GLU A 53 -16.78 -7.21 -10.63
N PHE A 54 -16.30 -6.17 -9.94
CA PHE A 54 -16.35 -6.08 -8.48
C PHE A 54 -17.75 -5.80 -7.96
N LEU A 55 -18.52 -4.92 -8.64
CA LEU A 55 -19.84 -4.50 -8.21
C LEU A 55 -20.89 -5.59 -8.46
N LYS A 56 -21.68 -5.87 -7.44
CA LYS A 56 -22.85 -6.75 -7.51
C LYS A 56 -24.09 -5.97 -7.92
N LYS A 57 -25.12 -6.68 -8.42
CA LYS A 57 -26.40 -6.05 -8.81
C LYS A 57 -27.11 -5.30 -7.67
N GLU A 58 -26.85 -5.69 -6.43
CA GLU A 58 -27.46 -5.12 -5.22
C GLU A 58 -26.58 -4.07 -4.55
N THR A 59 -25.49 -3.65 -5.19
CA THR A 59 -24.61 -2.62 -4.62
C THR A 59 -25.31 -1.27 -4.57
N VAL A 60 -25.33 -0.66 -3.39
CA VAL A 60 -25.80 0.72 -3.21
C VAL A 60 -24.62 1.67 -3.36
N THR A 61 -24.71 2.58 -4.32
CA THR A 61 -23.68 3.60 -4.54
C THR A 61 -24.13 4.93 -3.96
N LYS A 62 -23.25 5.59 -3.21
CA LYS A 62 -23.45 6.96 -2.69
C LYS A 62 -22.31 7.84 -3.14
N GLU A 63 -22.65 8.90 -3.85
CA GLU A 63 -21.70 9.90 -4.32
C GLU A 63 -21.51 11.00 -3.29
N GLY A 64 -20.29 11.52 -3.18
CA GLY A 64 -19.92 12.60 -2.28
C GLY A 64 -18.49 13.07 -2.56
N PHE A 65 -17.78 13.48 -1.52
CA PHE A 65 -16.34 13.78 -1.61
C PHE A 65 -15.55 12.61 -2.20
N THR A 66 -15.92 11.41 -1.81
CA THR A 66 -15.53 10.14 -2.44
C THR A 66 -16.78 9.30 -2.68
N THR A 67 -16.72 8.37 -3.62
CA THR A 67 -17.82 7.44 -3.87
C THR A 67 -17.77 6.31 -2.86
N ILE A 68 -18.90 6.01 -2.23
CA ILE A 68 -19.04 4.91 -1.29
C ILE A 68 -19.90 3.83 -1.94
N TYR A 69 -19.39 2.61 -1.98
CA TYR A 69 -20.09 1.43 -2.41
C TYR A 69 -20.45 0.57 -1.19
N ILE A 70 -21.70 0.17 -1.09
CA ILE A 70 -22.20 -0.67 0.01
C ILE A 70 -22.69 -1.97 -0.60
N GLN A 71 -22.03 -3.07 -0.29
CA GLN A 71 -22.42 -4.41 -0.72
C GLN A 71 -22.08 -5.44 0.37
N ASP A 72 -22.93 -6.45 0.56
CA ASP A 72 -22.75 -7.49 1.57
C ASP A 72 -22.47 -6.91 2.98
N GLU A 73 -23.17 -5.84 3.37
CA GLU A 73 -23.02 -5.13 4.66
C GLU A 73 -21.61 -4.50 4.87
N LYS A 74 -20.79 -4.44 3.81
CA LYS A 74 -19.47 -3.80 3.81
C LYS A 74 -19.49 -2.47 3.09
N TYR A 75 -18.59 -1.59 3.51
CA TYR A 75 -18.39 -0.28 2.92
C TYR A 75 -17.07 -0.27 2.16
N PHE A 76 -17.11 0.17 0.92
CA PHE A 76 -15.93 0.36 0.08
C PHE A 76 -15.84 1.81 -0.35
N LEU A 77 -14.64 2.33 -0.38
CA LEU A 77 -14.35 3.72 -0.75
C LEU A 77 -13.67 3.76 -2.12
N GLY A 78 -14.21 4.59 -3.01
CA GLY A 78 -13.59 4.87 -4.31
C GLY A 78 -12.63 6.05 -4.21
N ILE A 79 -11.35 5.79 -4.04
CA ILE A 79 -10.32 6.81 -3.95
C ILE A 79 -9.94 7.28 -5.35
N ASN A 80 -10.40 8.48 -5.72
CA ASN A 80 -10.10 9.08 -7.00
C ASN A 80 -8.69 9.70 -6.99
N ASP A 81 -8.01 9.67 -8.14
CA ASP A 81 -6.68 10.31 -8.32
C ASP A 81 -6.69 11.80 -7.94
N SER A 82 -7.85 12.47 -8.09
CA SER A 82 -8.00 13.88 -7.72
C SER A 82 -7.85 14.17 -6.22
N ILE A 83 -8.05 13.18 -5.35
CA ILE A 83 -7.89 13.32 -3.89
C ILE A 83 -6.58 12.74 -3.37
N LEU A 84 -5.85 12.01 -4.19
CA LEU A 84 -4.52 11.53 -3.83
C LEU A 84 -3.55 12.69 -3.59
N ASN A 85 -2.67 12.50 -2.63
CA ASN A 85 -1.65 13.47 -2.22
C ASN A 85 -2.22 14.84 -1.78
N LYS A 86 -3.49 14.88 -1.37
CA LYS A 86 -4.12 16.06 -0.79
C LYS A 86 -4.37 15.88 0.70
N ASP A 87 -4.22 16.96 1.43
CA ASP A 87 -4.46 17.01 2.86
C ASP A 87 -5.96 17.06 3.12
N ILE A 88 -6.45 16.14 3.94
CA ILE A 88 -7.86 15.94 4.24
C ILE A 88 -8.02 15.95 5.75
N LEU A 89 -8.92 16.79 6.26
CA LEU A 89 -9.29 16.75 7.67
C LEU A 89 -10.26 15.60 7.92
N LEU A 90 -9.82 14.60 8.69
CA LEU A 90 -10.61 13.47 9.14
C LEU A 90 -11.08 13.71 10.57
N VAL A 91 -12.40 13.87 10.75
CA VAL A 91 -13.02 14.06 12.06
C VAL A 91 -13.90 12.88 12.41
N SER A 92 -13.57 12.18 13.50
CA SER A 92 -14.37 11.07 14.01
C SER A 92 -15.25 11.55 15.17
N ARG A 93 -16.55 11.28 15.09
CA ARG A 93 -17.53 11.69 16.11
C ARG A 93 -18.39 10.52 16.55
N VAL A 94 -18.85 10.58 17.81
CA VAL A 94 -19.84 9.64 18.34
C VAL A 94 -21.16 9.85 17.60
N SER A 95 -21.64 8.84 16.87
CA SER A 95 -22.95 8.91 16.22
C SER A 95 -24.09 8.63 17.19
N LYS A 96 -23.94 7.60 18.01
CA LYS A 96 -24.89 7.21 19.06
C LYS A 96 -24.13 6.58 20.22
N SER A 97 -24.61 6.84 21.42
CA SER A 97 -24.07 6.24 22.65
C SER A 97 -25.15 5.36 23.31
N ALA A 98 -24.73 4.24 23.88
CA ALA A 98 -25.64 3.40 24.66
C ALA A 98 -26.06 4.12 25.95
N ALA A 99 -27.26 3.80 26.45
CA ALA A 99 -27.74 4.33 27.71
C ALA A 99 -26.81 3.87 28.86
N GLY A 100 -26.43 4.80 29.75
CA GLY A 100 -25.58 4.52 30.90
C GLY A 100 -24.07 4.57 30.67
N ILE A 101 -23.59 4.72 29.42
CA ILE A 101 -22.15 4.86 29.14
C ILE A 101 -21.67 6.31 29.32
N ARG A 102 -22.59 7.25 29.47
CA ARG A 102 -22.23 8.67 29.55
C ARG A 102 -21.45 8.98 30.85
N ALA A 103 -20.22 9.48 30.69
CA ALA A 103 -19.52 10.18 31.74
C ALA A 103 -20.01 11.63 31.83
N SER A 104 -19.77 12.31 32.93
CA SER A 104 -20.30 13.66 33.17
C SER A 104 -20.01 14.69 32.08
N PHE A 105 -18.97 14.49 31.29
CA PHE A 105 -18.48 15.41 30.25
C PHE A 105 -18.27 14.77 28.88
N ALA A 106 -18.50 13.47 28.69
CA ALA A 106 -18.25 12.75 27.45
C ALA A 106 -19.27 11.62 27.22
N GLY A 107 -19.33 11.13 25.98
CA GLY A 107 -20.21 10.02 25.57
C GLY A 107 -21.53 10.50 24.99
N TYR A 108 -21.61 11.74 24.55
CA TYR A 108 -22.79 12.29 23.86
C TYR A 108 -22.65 12.12 22.34
N ALA A 109 -23.78 12.00 21.66
CA ALA A 109 -23.81 12.07 20.20
C ALA A 109 -23.24 13.43 19.73
N GLY A 110 -22.32 13.40 18.79
CA GLY A 110 -21.61 14.58 18.30
C GLY A 110 -20.24 14.82 18.95
N ASP A 111 -19.93 14.16 20.08
CA ASP A 111 -18.61 14.28 20.71
C ASP A 111 -17.50 13.88 19.74
N ILE A 112 -16.44 14.67 19.69
CA ILE A 112 -15.26 14.38 18.86
C ILE A 112 -14.45 13.30 19.53
N LEU A 113 -14.12 12.26 18.79
CA LEU A 113 -13.22 11.18 19.22
C LEU A 113 -11.79 11.47 18.78
N ASN A 114 -11.61 11.82 17.52
CA ASN A 114 -10.30 12.10 16.92
C ASN A 114 -10.43 13.15 15.80
N GLU A 115 -9.39 13.91 15.65
CA GLU A 115 -9.15 14.81 14.53
C GLU A 115 -7.73 14.57 13.97
N TYR A 116 -7.65 14.26 12.67
CA TYR A 116 -6.37 14.06 12.01
C TYR A 116 -6.37 14.79 10.67
N VAL A 117 -5.24 15.37 10.30
CA VAL A 117 -4.97 15.66 8.91
C VAL A 117 -4.35 14.42 8.29
N VAL A 118 -4.98 13.89 7.25
CA VAL A 118 -4.56 12.66 6.60
C VAL A 118 -4.35 12.88 5.11
N ARG A 119 -3.58 11.99 4.49
CA ARG A 119 -3.34 11.99 3.05
C ARG A 119 -3.40 10.57 2.52
N PHE A 120 -4.13 10.39 1.41
CA PHE A 120 -4.08 9.14 0.67
C PHE A 120 -2.91 9.18 -0.32
N GLU A 121 -2.07 8.16 -0.31
CA GLU A 121 -0.91 8.02 -1.18
C GLU A 121 -0.94 6.67 -1.89
N LYS A 122 -0.55 6.62 -3.16
CA LYS A 122 -0.36 5.35 -3.85
C LYS A 122 0.84 4.63 -3.24
N GLY A 123 0.62 3.41 -2.79
CA GLY A 123 1.64 2.48 -2.34
C GLY A 123 2.18 1.61 -3.46
N THR A 124 3.00 0.64 -3.08
CA THR A 124 3.49 -0.40 -3.98
C THR A 124 2.49 -1.57 -4.05
N LYS A 125 2.42 -2.27 -5.20
CA LYS A 125 1.63 -3.49 -5.38
C LYS A 125 0.14 -3.32 -5.07
N ASP A 126 -0.49 -2.38 -5.74
CA ASP A 126 -1.94 -2.14 -5.61
C ASP A 126 -2.40 -1.86 -4.17
N LYS A 127 -1.68 -0.98 -3.50
CA LYS A 127 -2.02 -0.49 -2.16
C LYS A 127 -2.26 1.01 -2.17
N ILE A 128 -3.16 1.45 -1.29
CA ILE A 128 -3.33 2.86 -0.93
C ILE A 128 -2.96 3.00 0.55
N PHE A 129 -2.05 3.92 0.83
CA PHE A 129 -1.67 4.27 2.21
C PHE A 129 -2.49 5.45 2.69
N LEU A 130 -2.94 5.39 3.93
CA LEU A 130 -3.47 6.52 4.67
C LEU A 130 -2.38 7.00 5.62
N ARG A 131 -1.83 8.17 5.34
CA ARG A 131 -0.78 8.79 6.15
C ARG A 131 -1.37 9.86 7.05
N VAL A 132 -0.95 9.92 8.30
CA VAL A 132 -1.26 11.03 9.21
C VAL A 132 -0.18 12.09 9.04
N LEU A 133 -0.60 13.34 8.91
CA LEU A 133 0.28 14.48 8.81
C LEU A 133 0.34 15.18 10.16
N ASN A 134 1.52 15.25 10.73
CA ASN A 134 1.81 16.05 11.91
C ASN A 134 2.19 17.45 11.45
N GLY A 135 1.36 18.44 11.77
CA GLY A 135 1.58 19.84 11.42
C GLY A 135 2.30 20.67 12.50
N ASP A 136 2.65 20.04 13.63
CA ASP A 136 3.21 20.75 14.79
C ASP A 136 4.64 21.25 14.54
N ASP A 137 5.37 20.58 13.64
CA ASP A 137 6.74 20.92 13.29
C ASP A 137 6.81 21.36 11.82
N PHE A 138 6.69 22.64 11.59
CA PHE A 138 6.82 23.25 10.25
C PHE A 138 8.12 24.02 10.13
N SER A 139 8.76 23.87 8.98
CA SER A 139 9.91 24.69 8.58
C SER A 139 9.82 24.97 7.09
N GLU A 140 10.20 26.17 6.70
CA GLU A 140 10.29 26.54 5.28
C GLU A 140 11.39 25.74 4.58
N GLU A 141 11.10 25.29 3.36
CA GLU A 141 12.06 24.62 2.50
C GLU A 141 13.29 25.50 2.28
N GLY A 142 14.49 24.93 2.46
CA GLY A 142 15.76 25.64 2.38
C GLY A 142 16.23 26.28 3.70
N SER A 143 15.45 26.20 4.79
CA SER A 143 15.94 26.59 6.11
C SER A 143 16.96 25.58 6.65
N PRO A 144 17.92 26.00 7.51
CA PRO A 144 18.95 25.10 8.06
C PRO A 144 18.41 23.91 8.87
N ILE A 145 17.18 24.03 9.38
CA ILE A 145 16.55 22.97 10.19
C ILE A 145 15.59 22.07 9.37
N TYR A 146 15.29 22.45 8.11
CA TYR A 146 14.32 21.72 7.27
C TYR A 146 14.67 20.24 7.12
N GLU A 147 15.93 19.94 6.74
CA GLU A 147 16.37 18.56 6.56
C GLU A 147 16.32 17.76 7.88
N ASN A 148 16.68 18.40 9.00
CA ASN A 148 16.62 17.75 10.30
C ASN A 148 15.18 17.45 10.71
N LEU A 149 14.24 18.36 10.45
CA LEU A 149 12.82 18.14 10.71
C LEU A 149 12.27 17.03 9.84
N GLN A 150 12.57 17.02 8.55
CA GLN A 150 12.13 15.95 7.63
C GLN A 150 12.67 14.58 8.05
N ASN A 151 13.90 14.49 8.52
CA ASN A 151 14.51 13.25 8.96
C ASN A 151 14.03 12.79 10.35
N SER A 152 13.61 13.72 11.21
CA SER A 152 13.17 13.43 12.58
C SER A 152 11.66 13.17 12.67
N ASN A 153 10.86 13.78 11.78
CA ASN A 153 9.40 13.76 11.82
C ASN A 153 8.82 12.98 10.65
N LEU A 154 9.13 11.67 10.62
CA LEU A 154 8.52 10.77 9.64
C LEU A 154 7.00 10.71 9.86
N GLN A 155 6.25 11.09 8.83
CA GLN A 155 4.81 11.02 8.86
C GLN A 155 4.34 9.55 8.87
N PRO A 156 3.66 9.09 9.93
CA PRO A 156 3.32 7.67 10.06
C PRO A 156 2.23 7.25 9.07
N ILE A 157 2.32 6.03 8.58
CA ILE A 157 1.24 5.37 7.86
C ILE A 157 0.26 4.85 8.91
N LEU A 158 -0.97 5.40 8.92
CA LEU A 158 -2.04 4.97 9.81
C LEU A 158 -2.61 3.62 9.36
N GLU A 159 -2.84 3.47 8.05
CA GLU A 159 -3.44 2.26 7.48
C GLU A 159 -2.91 2.00 6.07
N SER A 160 -2.92 0.74 5.66
CA SER A 160 -2.53 0.28 4.33
C SER A 160 -3.63 -0.58 3.73
N PHE A 161 -4.38 -0.01 2.80
CA PHE A 161 -5.49 -0.67 2.13
C PHE A 161 -5.04 -1.41 0.89
N ASP A 162 -5.54 -2.62 0.70
CA ASP A 162 -5.41 -3.34 -0.56
C ASP A 162 -6.47 -2.82 -1.54
N VAL A 163 -6.04 -2.50 -2.75
CA VAL A 163 -6.97 -2.12 -3.83
C VAL A 163 -7.72 -3.37 -4.29
N LYS A 164 -9.04 -3.33 -4.24
CA LYS A 164 -9.92 -4.44 -4.66
C LYS A 164 -10.28 -4.37 -6.13
N ALA A 165 -10.46 -3.17 -6.65
CA ALA A 165 -10.81 -2.92 -8.03
C ALA A 165 -10.34 -1.55 -8.50
N TYR A 166 -10.22 -1.37 -9.81
CA TYR A 166 -10.05 -0.07 -10.45
C TYR A 166 -11.25 0.20 -11.36
N ASN A 167 -11.61 1.49 -11.51
CA ASN A 167 -12.54 1.88 -12.58
C ASN A 167 -11.90 1.68 -13.96
N ALA A 168 -12.73 1.76 -15.02
CA ALA A 168 -12.30 1.48 -16.39
C ALA A 168 -11.06 2.29 -16.83
N ASP A 169 -10.97 3.55 -16.36
CA ASP A 169 -9.88 4.47 -16.71
C ASP A 169 -8.70 4.40 -15.72
N SER A 170 -8.77 3.52 -14.72
CA SER A 170 -7.79 3.40 -13.63
C SER A 170 -7.53 4.70 -12.85
N THR A 171 -8.47 5.64 -12.88
CA THR A 171 -8.41 6.93 -12.18
C THR A 171 -9.01 6.88 -10.77
N SER A 172 -9.64 5.76 -10.41
CA SER A 172 -10.22 5.53 -9.08
C SER A 172 -9.92 4.11 -8.60
N ALA A 173 -9.36 4.01 -7.42
CA ALA A 173 -9.05 2.75 -6.73
C ALA A 173 -10.13 2.48 -5.67
N ILE A 174 -10.65 1.25 -5.62
CA ILE A 174 -11.64 0.82 -4.63
C ILE A 174 -10.91 0.12 -3.48
N ILE A 175 -11.13 0.59 -2.27
CA ILE A 175 -10.55 0.05 -1.03
C ILE A 175 -11.65 -0.30 -0.02
N ASP A 176 -11.36 -1.16 0.97
CA ASP A 176 -12.24 -1.54 2.08
C ASP A 176 -11.70 -1.11 3.45
#